data_892a04f9d4fd6fcd6d41db389ad4fd38
#
_entry.id   892a04f9d4fd6fcd6d41db389ad4fd38
#
_cell.length_a   1.000
_cell.length_b   1.000
_cell.length_c   1.000
_cell.angle_alpha   90.00
_cell.angle_beta   90.00
_cell.angle_gamma   90.00
#
_symmetry.space_group_name_H-M   'P 1'
#
loop_
_entity.id
_entity.type
_entity.pdbx_description
1 polymer ?
#
loop_
_entity_poly.entity_id
_entity_poly.type
_entity_poly.pdbx_seq_one_letter_code
_entity_poly.pdbx_strand_id
1 'polypeptide(L)'
;HIKIQMELNSKFDAKAIELEIKEYVKSIDIEKLIFESDKPEKIRFIEGPPTMNGIPHAGHLRGRVIKDLWYRFNTLQGKKIEFNGGWDTQGLPVELQVEKELGVSGGKTEAIKEFGVERIVSECKKVVEKFNKTWVEVDNSLGMSFNHEKAYWTFKDEFIEREWQVLKKAYENKILEEDFTVIAYCPSCQTSLSHAEVNQGYEEVKDPSLYYKVKLVNEDAFLIVWTTMPFTLVTDAMVGLNPNEDYAYVKVENETWVVGKTRLEEFMSEVKIEKHEIQKIAKGSEFEGKKYIHPLLDSIPELKEYSKLDNYHVAVSESFVDASTGSGLVHLSPANGEEDIKIANKRKVKIFSPINDEVKFTNQAGKYEGMFVRDADRPIVEDLKECQALVKIGKIKHKYPLCWRSHHPIVWLARRGWFYKLDRLDNKAIDAAESVEYFF
;
A
#
# COMPACT_ATOMS: atom_id res chain seq x y z
N HIS A 1 -48.83 9.67 -29.72
CA HIS A 1 -48.60 11.10 -29.45
C HIS A 1 -49.38 11.50 -28.19
N ILE A 2 -48.73 11.47 -27.04
CA ILE A 2 -49.29 12.07 -25.81
C ILE A 2 -49.03 13.58 -25.93
N LYS A 3 -50.07 14.35 -26.22
CA LYS A 3 -49.99 15.80 -26.12
C LYS A 3 -49.95 16.16 -24.62
N ILE A 4 -48.79 16.54 -24.14
CA ILE A 4 -48.66 17.20 -22.83
C ILE A 4 -49.15 18.65 -23.08
N GLN A 5 -50.33 19.00 -22.61
CA GLN A 5 -50.73 20.41 -22.44
C GLN A 5 -50.17 20.83 -21.07
N MET A 6 -48.93 21.28 -21.04
CA MET A 6 -48.43 22.03 -19.87
C MET A 6 -48.92 23.47 -20.00
N GLU A 7 -49.79 23.90 -19.14
CA GLU A 7 -50.08 25.34 -18.94
C GLU A 7 -48.86 25.95 -18.25
N LEU A 8 -48.06 26.67 -19.02
CA LEU A 8 -46.92 27.39 -18.48
C LEU A 8 -47.40 28.57 -17.64
N ASN A 9 -47.09 28.56 -16.36
CA ASN A 9 -47.34 29.68 -15.49
C ASN A 9 -46.59 30.95 -15.97
N SER A 10 -47.18 32.10 -15.80
CA SER A 10 -46.59 33.41 -16.18
C SER A 10 -45.30 33.72 -15.42
N LYS A 11 -45.01 33.01 -14.32
CA LYS A 11 -43.79 33.11 -13.55
C LYS A 11 -43.09 31.73 -13.54
N PHE A 12 -41.79 31.72 -13.80
CA PHE A 12 -40.97 30.53 -13.71
C PHE A 12 -40.83 30.11 -12.25
N ASP A 13 -41.33 28.94 -11.90
CA ASP A 13 -41.16 28.28 -10.60
C ASP A 13 -40.50 26.92 -10.82
N ALA A 14 -39.18 26.87 -10.63
CA ALA A 14 -38.39 25.64 -10.84
C ALA A 14 -38.91 24.47 -10.01
N LYS A 15 -39.29 24.72 -8.74
CA LYS A 15 -39.71 23.61 -7.83
C LYS A 15 -41.06 23.03 -8.25
N ALA A 16 -41.99 23.86 -8.68
CA ALA A 16 -43.30 23.40 -9.16
C ALA A 16 -43.15 22.60 -10.44
N ILE A 17 -42.34 23.09 -11.39
CA ILE A 17 -42.04 22.39 -12.66
C ILE A 17 -41.32 21.07 -12.42
N GLU A 18 -40.33 21.05 -11.53
CA GLU A 18 -39.62 19.79 -11.19
C GLU A 18 -40.54 18.73 -10.60
N LEU A 19 -41.47 19.11 -9.75
CA LEU A 19 -42.46 18.16 -9.19
C LEU A 19 -43.36 17.57 -10.28
N GLU A 20 -43.87 18.43 -11.15
CA GLU A 20 -44.73 18.02 -12.27
C GLU A 20 -43.98 17.08 -13.26
N ILE A 21 -42.75 17.43 -13.59
CA ILE A 21 -41.90 16.59 -14.44
C ILE A 21 -41.58 15.23 -13.76
N LYS A 22 -41.32 15.22 -12.47
CA LYS A 22 -41.07 13.95 -11.73
C LYS A 22 -42.28 13.03 -11.78
N GLU A 23 -43.48 13.54 -11.57
CA GLU A 23 -44.72 12.75 -11.68
C GLU A 23 -44.94 12.22 -13.11
N TYR A 24 -44.66 13.04 -14.12
CA TYR A 24 -44.73 12.61 -15.50
C TYR A 24 -43.72 11.52 -15.83
N VAL A 25 -42.46 11.68 -15.41
CA VAL A 25 -41.39 10.69 -15.62
C VAL A 25 -41.74 9.34 -14.99
N LYS A 26 -42.30 9.32 -13.78
CA LYS A 26 -42.80 8.11 -13.16
C LYS A 26 -43.88 7.42 -14.00
N SER A 27 -44.74 8.17 -14.65
CA SER A 27 -45.86 7.64 -15.44
C SER A 27 -45.42 6.94 -16.74
N ILE A 28 -44.23 7.26 -17.27
CA ILE A 28 -43.75 6.73 -18.56
C ILE A 28 -42.72 5.59 -18.44
N ASP A 29 -42.37 5.17 -17.22
CA ASP A 29 -41.41 4.09 -16.97
C ASP A 29 -40.15 4.19 -17.83
N ILE A 30 -39.38 5.26 -17.63
CA ILE A 30 -38.17 5.55 -18.42
C ILE A 30 -37.17 4.40 -18.35
N GLU A 31 -37.05 3.71 -17.23
CA GLU A 31 -36.12 2.60 -17.05
C GLU A 31 -36.44 1.45 -18.01
N LYS A 32 -37.72 1.13 -18.16
CA LYS A 32 -38.17 0.14 -19.13
C LYS A 32 -37.85 0.54 -20.56
N LEU A 33 -38.05 1.80 -20.91
CA LEU A 33 -37.72 2.30 -22.25
C LEU A 33 -36.21 2.22 -22.54
N ILE A 34 -35.36 2.40 -21.57
CA ILE A 34 -33.90 2.38 -21.74
C ILE A 34 -33.35 0.96 -21.70
N PHE A 35 -33.73 0.17 -20.70
CA PHE A 35 -33.08 -1.12 -20.39
C PHE A 35 -33.82 -2.34 -20.93
N GLU A 36 -35.12 -2.27 -21.17
CA GLU A 36 -35.92 -3.42 -21.60
C GLU A 36 -36.40 -3.32 -23.07
N SER A 37 -36.05 -2.23 -23.78
CA SER A 37 -36.42 -2.06 -25.17
C SER A 37 -35.82 -3.15 -26.08
N ASP A 38 -36.60 -3.66 -27.05
CA ASP A 38 -36.12 -4.64 -28.02
C ASP A 38 -35.50 -3.91 -29.23
N LYS A 39 -34.22 -3.57 -29.11
CA LYS A 39 -33.43 -2.89 -30.14
C LYS A 39 -32.29 -3.80 -30.58
N PRO A 40 -31.96 -3.83 -31.92
CA PRO A 40 -30.98 -4.76 -32.45
C PRO A 40 -29.55 -4.48 -32.01
N GLU A 41 -29.17 -3.22 -31.90
CA GLU A 41 -27.83 -2.83 -31.41
C GLU A 41 -27.81 -2.75 -29.88
N LYS A 42 -26.88 -3.48 -29.29
CA LYS A 42 -26.72 -3.55 -27.81
C LYS A 42 -25.40 -2.95 -27.40
N ILE A 43 -25.45 -2.11 -26.39
CA ILE A 43 -24.25 -1.59 -25.72
C ILE A 43 -24.25 -2.06 -24.28
N ARG A 44 -23.14 -2.64 -23.83
CA ARG A 44 -22.94 -3.01 -22.45
C ARG A 44 -22.20 -1.91 -21.71
N PHE A 45 -22.67 -1.60 -20.52
CA PHE A 45 -22.02 -0.69 -19.61
C PHE A 45 -21.68 -1.41 -18.30
N ILE A 46 -20.42 -1.31 -17.88
CA ILE A 46 -19.95 -1.86 -16.61
C ILE A 46 -19.73 -0.68 -15.64
N GLU A 47 -20.46 -0.70 -14.53
CA GLU A 47 -20.31 0.32 -13.52
C GLU A 47 -19.28 -0.10 -12.46
N GLY A 48 -18.40 0.83 -12.05
CA GLY A 48 -17.71 0.78 -10.77
C GLY A 48 -18.68 1.18 -9.66
N PRO A 49 -19.16 0.22 -8.82
CA PRO A 49 -20.19 0.48 -7.85
C PRO A 49 -19.68 1.39 -6.72
N PRO A 50 -20.48 2.34 -6.23
CA PRO A 50 -20.10 3.16 -5.09
C PRO A 50 -20.12 2.33 -3.80
N THR A 51 -19.18 2.61 -2.90
CA THR A 51 -19.11 1.96 -1.59
C THR A 51 -20.17 2.52 -0.66
N MET A 52 -20.92 1.61 0.00
CA MET A 52 -22.05 1.95 0.88
C MET A 52 -21.58 2.27 2.32
N ASN A 53 -20.67 3.22 2.45
CA ASN A 53 -20.10 3.69 3.72
C ASN A 53 -20.42 5.15 4.05
N GLY A 54 -21.22 5.82 3.22
CA GLY A 54 -21.56 7.24 3.41
C GLY A 54 -22.62 7.74 2.44
N ILE A 55 -23.04 9.00 2.65
CA ILE A 55 -23.98 9.69 1.75
C ILE A 55 -23.28 10.12 0.47
N PRO A 56 -23.99 10.22 -0.69
CA PRO A 56 -23.42 10.71 -1.92
C PRO A 56 -23.02 12.20 -1.80
N HIS A 57 -21.86 12.54 -2.32
CA HIS A 57 -21.37 13.91 -2.45
C HIS A 57 -21.43 14.39 -3.91
N ALA A 58 -21.19 15.69 -4.15
CA ALA A 58 -21.30 16.31 -5.47
C ALA A 58 -20.49 15.57 -6.57
N GLY A 59 -19.32 14.99 -6.24
CA GLY A 59 -18.53 14.20 -7.17
C GLY A 59 -19.25 12.92 -7.64
N HIS A 60 -19.95 12.24 -6.72
CA HIS A 60 -20.78 11.09 -7.05
C HIS A 60 -21.96 11.51 -7.95
N LEU A 61 -22.64 12.61 -7.60
CA LEU A 61 -23.79 13.10 -8.37
C LEU A 61 -23.40 13.47 -9.80
N ARG A 62 -22.22 14.11 -9.98
CA ARG A 62 -21.70 14.41 -11.31
C ARG A 62 -21.52 13.14 -12.14
N GLY A 63 -20.90 12.10 -11.59
CA GLY A 63 -20.72 10.82 -12.26
C GLY A 63 -22.05 10.17 -12.63
N ARG A 64 -23.05 10.21 -11.73
CA ARG A 64 -24.40 9.69 -11.95
C ARG A 64 -25.06 10.40 -13.14
N VAL A 65 -25.11 11.72 -13.14
CA VAL A 65 -25.74 12.54 -14.21
C VAL A 65 -25.08 12.27 -15.58
N ILE A 66 -23.75 12.17 -15.64
CA ILE A 66 -23.06 11.89 -16.90
C ILE A 66 -23.42 10.49 -17.44
N LYS A 67 -23.49 9.48 -16.57
CA LYS A 67 -23.91 8.12 -16.95
C LYS A 67 -25.35 8.11 -17.48
N ASP A 68 -26.25 8.76 -16.77
CA ASP A 68 -27.67 8.85 -17.18
C ASP A 68 -27.83 9.55 -18.52
N LEU A 69 -27.12 10.64 -18.77
CA LEU A 69 -27.08 11.33 -20.05
C LEU A 69 -26.61 10.37 -21.16
N TRP A 70 -25.55 9.58 -20.90
CA TRP A 70 -25.03 8.62 -21.87
C TRP A 70 -26.05 7.51 -22.18
N TYR A 71 -26.78 6.98 -21.18
CA TYR A 71 -27.82 5.98 -21.38
C TYR A 71 -28.95 6.53 -22.26
N ARG A 72 -29.47 7.68 -21.91
CA ARG A 72 -30.58 8.33 -22.65
C ARG A 72 -30.18 8.67 -24.08
N PHE A 73 -28.98 9.22 -24.26
CA PHE A 73 -28.47 9.57 -25.59
C PHE A 73 -28.37 8.35 -26.50
N ASN A 74 -27.73 7.29 -26.04
CA ASN A 74 -27.60 6.06 -26.83
C ASN A 74 -28.95 5.38 -27.08
N THR A 75 -29.86 5.45 -26.13
CA THR A 75 -31.25 4.94 -26.33
C THR A 75 -31.98 5.72 -27.44
N LEU A 76 -31.83 7.05 -27.49
CA LEU A 76 -32.38 7.88 -28.53
C LEU A 76 -31.75 7.58 -29.92
N GLN A 77 -30.48 7.15 -29.95
CA GLN A 77 -29.81 6.67 -31.15
C GLN A 77 -30.26 5.26 -31.63
N GLY A 78 -31.24 4.67 -30.95
CA GLY A 78 -31.78 3.37 -31.34
C GLY A 78 -31.05 2.17 -30.73
N LYS A 79 -30.21 2.37 -29.72
CA LYS A 79 -29.42 1.30 -29.05
C LYS A 79 -30.12 0.83 -27.79
N LYS A 80 -29.97 -0.48 -27.48
CA LYS A 80 -30.36 -1.05 -26.17
C LYS A 80 -29.20 -0.98 -25.22
N ILE A 81 -29.43 -0.46 -24.03
CA ILE A 81 -28.43 -0.42 -22.96
C ILE A 81 -28.56 -1.66 -22.09
N GLU A 82 -27.55 -2.52 -22.11
CA GLU A 82 -27.40 -3.63 -21.16
C GLU A 82 -26.55 -3.14 -19.96
N PHE A 83 -27.24 -2.67 -18.92
CA PHE A 83 -26.61 -2.13 -17.72
C PHE A 83 -27.20 -2.78 -16.48
N ASN A 84 -26.32 -3.24 -15.62
CA ASN A 84 -26.66 -3.60 -14.26
C ASN A 84 -25.86 -2.69 -13.32
N GLY A 85 -26.55 -1.85 -12.61
CA GLY A 85 -25.97 -1.09 -11.52
C GLY A 85 -25.59 -1.99 -10.36
N GLY A 86 -24.77 -1.49 -9.45
CA GLY A 86 -24.32 -2.26 -8.30
C GLY A 86 -24.00 -1.38 -7.10
N TRP A 87 -23.80 -2.05 -5.99
CA TRP A 87 -23.44 -1.47 -4.72
C TRP A 87 -22.23 -2.23 -4.15
N ASP A 88 -21.16 -1.48 -3.86
CA ASP A 88 -20.01 -2.01 -3.13
C ASP A 88 -20.35 -2.02 -1.63
N THR A 89 -20.53 -3.20 -1.08
CA THR A 89 -21.21 -3.42 0.19
C THR A 89 -20.35 -4.16 1.21
N GLN A 90 -19.05 -4.29 0.98
CA GLN A 90 -18.14 -5.01 1.88
C GLN A 90 -16.74 -4.37 1.91
N GLY A 91 -15.92 -4.90 2.78
CA GLY A 91 -14.53 -4.50 2.91
C GLY A 91 -14.30 -3.35 3.90
N LEU A 92 -13.03 -2.94 3.95
CA LEU A 92 -12.51 -2.01 4.95
C LEU A 92 -13.28 -0.69 5.09
N PRO A 93 -13.75 -0.01 4.01
CA PRO A 93 -14.46 1.25 4.18
C PRO A 93 -15.77 1.14 4.98
N VAL A 94 -16.47 0.00 4.85
CA VAL A 94 -17.68 -0.27 5.64
C VAL A 94 -17.32 -0.63 7.08
N GLU A 95 -16.28 -1.46 7.27
CA GLU A 95 -15.78 -1.84 8.60
C GLU A 95 -15.36 -0.61 9.41
N LEU A 96 -14.57 0.30 8.83
CA LEU A 96 -14.14 1.54 9.49
C LEU A 96 -15.32 2.46 9.87
N GLN A 97 -16.37 2.50 9.06
CA GLN A 97 -17.57 3.25 9.41
C GLN A 97 -18.28 2.64 10.63
N VAL A 98 -18.34 1.31 10.71
CA VAL A 98 -18.90 0.60 11.87
C VAL A 98 -18.04 0.79 13.12
N GLU A 99 -16.73 0.67 13.02
CA GLU A 99 -15.80 0.93 14.13
C GLU A 99 -16.01 2.34 14.71
N LYS A 100 -16.15 3.32 13.82
CA LYS A 100 -16.44 4.71 14.20
C LYS A 100 -17.81 4.87 14.90
N GLU A 101 -18.87 4.21 14.39
CA GLU A 101 -20.21 4.25 14.98
C GLU A 101 -20.25 3.52 16.34
N LEU A 102 -19.43 2.48 16.53
CA LEU A 102 -19.28 1.75 17.79
C LEU A 102 -18.32 2.41 18.79
N GLY A 103 -17.56 3.44 18.36
CA GLY A 103 -16.60 4.14 19.21
C GLY A 103 -15.30 3.37 19.47
N VAL A 104 -14.93 2.42 18.59
CA VAL A 104 -13.67 1.66 18.69
C VAL A 104 -12.50 2.51 18.22
N SER A 105 -11.43 2.57 19.01
CA SER A 105 -10.22 3.32 18.68
C SER A 105 -8.99 2.44 18.34
N GLY A 106 -9.04 1.17 18.68
CA GLY A 106 -7.92 0.22 18.55
C GLY A 106 -7.89 -0.59 17.24
N GLY A 107 -8.76 -0.25 16.27
CA GLY A 107 -8.82 -0.91 14.98
C GLY A 107 -9.56 -2.27 15.01
N LYS A 108 -9.51 -2.96 13.87
CA LYS A 108 -10.28 -4.19 13.60
C LYS A 108 -10.10 -5.30 14.65
N THR A 109 -8.86 -5.54 15.08
CA THR A 109 -8.57 -6.60 16.06
C THR A 109 -9.26 -6.34 17.39
N GLU A 110 -9.26 -5.10 17.85
CA GLU A 110 -9.91 -4.71 19.10
C GLU A 110 -11.43 -4.73 18.97
N ALA A 111 -11.98 -4.25 17.85
CA ALA A 111 -13.41 -4.33 17.56
C ALA A 111 -13.91 -5.78 17.60
N ILE A 112 -13.19 -6.71 17.00
CA ILE A 112 -13.53 -8.13 17.01
C ILE A 112 -13.45 -8.72 18.44
N LYS A 113 -12.43 -8.37 19.22
CA LYS A 113 -12.29 -8.81 20.61
C LYS A 113 -13.45 -8.32 21.49
N GLU A 114 -13.88 -7.07 21.31
CA GLU A 114 -14.91 -6.45 22.14
C GLU A 114 -16.32 -6.89 21.74
N PHE A 115 -16.63 -6.95 20.45
CA PHE A 115 -18.00 -7.13 19.96
C PHE A 115 -18.26 -8.51 19.34
N GLY A 116 -17.22 -9.23 18.93
CA GLY A 116 -17.34 -10.47 18.17
C GLY A 116 -17.63 -10.26 16.67
N VAL A 117 -17.24 -11.23 15.86
CA VAL A 117 -17.38 -11.17 14.39
C VAL A 117 -18.84 -11.03 13.96
N GLU A 118 -19.74 -11.81 14.55
CA GLU A 118 -21.17 -11.82 14.16
C GLU A 118 -21.82 -10.45 14.33
N ARG A 119 -21.52 -9.76 15.45
CA ARG A 119 -22.07 -8.43 15.70
C ARG A 119 -21.48 -7.41 14.71
N ILE A 120 -20.18 -7.43 14.47
CA ILE A 120 -19.53 -6.52 13.50
C ILE A 120 -20.16 -6.71 12.11
N VAL A 121 -20.32 -7.95 11.64
CA VAL A 121 -20.96 -8.24 10.35
C VAL A 121 -22.41 -7.76 10.32
N SER A 122 -23.17 -7.96 11.40
CA SER A 122 -24.55 -7.46 11.49
C SER A 122 -24.61 -5.94 11.39
N GLU A 123 -23.73 -5.23 12.09
CA GLU A 123 -23.68 -3.76 12.03
C GLU A 123 -23.24 -3.28 10.64
N CYS A 124 -22.28 -3.95 9.98
CA CYS A 124 -21.90 -3.65 8.59
C CYS A 124 -23.11 -3.74 7.64
N LYS A 125 -23.91 -4.80 7.74
CA LYS A 125 -25.13 -4.94 6.92
C LYS A 125 -26.14 -3.82 7.17
N LYS A 126 -26.34 -3.40 8.43
CA LYS A 126 -27.23 -2.27 8.77
C LYS A 126 -26.74 -0.94 8.19
N VAL A 127 -25.44 -0.68 8.29
CA VAL A 127 -24.82 0.52 7.74
C VAL A 127 -25.01 0.58 6.22
N VAL A 128 -24.73 -0.51 5.53
CA VAL A 128 -24.91 -0.64 4.08
C VAL A 128 -26.37 -0.39 3.67
N GLU A 129 -27.35 -1.01 4.35
CA GLU A 129 -28.76 -0.80 4.08
C GLU A 129 -29.21 0.64 4.32
N LYS A 130 -28.73 1.27 5.39
CA LYS A 130 -28.99 2.68 5.73
C LYS A 130 -28.54 3.61 4.61
N PHE A 131 -27.28 3.48 4.17
CA PHE A 131 -26.74 4.34 3.12
C PHE A 131 -27.35 4.05 1.76
N ASN A 132 -27.61 2.77 1.44
CA ASN A 132 -28.29 2.43 0.19
C ASN A 132 -29.65 3.14 0.06
N LYS A 133 -30.47 3.18 1.09
CA LYS A 133 -31.74 3.92 1.08
C LYS A 133 -31.52 5.41 0.71
N THR A 134 -30.52 6.04 1.31
CA THR A 134 -30.21 7.45 1.01
C THR A 134 -29.75 7.62 -0.44
N TRP A 135 -28.93 6.70 -0.96
CA TRP A 135 -28.51 6.74 -2.36
C TRP A 135 -29.68 6.59 -3.32
N VAL A 136 -30.58 5.66 -3.08
CA VAL A 136 -31.80 5.46 -3.89
C VAL A 136 -32.68 6.72 -3.87
N GLU A 137 -32.86 7.34 -2.71
CA GLU A 137 -33.61 8.61 -2.59
C GLU A 137 -32.98 9.72 -3.42
N VAL A 138 -31.65 9.83 -3.40
CA VAL A 138 -30.91 10.83 -4.19
C VAL A 138 -31.02 10.54 -5.69
N ASP A 139 -30.81 9.30 -6.13
CA ASP A 139 -30.96 8.92 -7.53
C ASP A 139 -32.39 9.25 -8.04
N ASN A 140 -33.40 8.92 -7.27
CA ASN A 140 -34.79 9.26 -7.56
C ASN A 140 -35.02 10.78 -7.63
N SER A 141 -34.38 11.54 -6.73
CA SER A 141 -34.48 12.99 -6.72
C SER A 141 -33.85 13.66 -7.95
N LEU A 142 -32.79 13.05 -8.49
CA LEU A 142 -32.14 13.48 -9.73
C LEU A 142 -32.87 13.00 -11.00
N GLY A 143 -33.86 12.12 -10.85
CA GLY A 143 -34.55 11.49 -11.98
C GLY A 143 -33.64 10.55 -12.79
N MET A 144 -32.71 9.88 -12.09
CA MET A 144 -31.78 8.94 -12.69
C MET A 144 -32.47 7.69 -13.22
N SER A 145 -31.99 7.21 -14.36
CA SER A 145 -32.39 5.92 -14.92
C SER A 145 -31.48 4.83 -14.36
N PHE A 146 -31.86 4.26 -13.23
CA PHE A 146 -31.09 3.23 -12.54
C PHE A 146 -32.03 2.16 -11.99
N ASN A 147 -31.92 0.93 -12.50
CA ASN A 147 -32.73 -0.17 -12.00
C ASN A 147 -32.22 -0.68 -10.63
N HIS A 148 -32.71 -0.11 -9.57
CA HIS A 148 -32.32 -0.45 -8.19
C HIS A 148 -32.68 -1.89 -7.81
N GLU A 149 -33.76 -2.45 -8.37
CA GLU A 149 -34.21 -3.81 -8.06
C GLU A 149 -33.28 -4.89 -8.63
N LYS A 150 -32.68 -4.61 -9.80
CA LYS A 150 -31.71 -5.50 -10.47
C LYS A 150 -30.27 -5.23 -10.08
N ALA A 151 -30.02 -4.23 -9.22
CA ALA A 151 -28.68 -3.90 -8.79
C ALA A 151 -28.03 -5.05 -8.03
N TYR A 152 -26.78 -5.38 -8.37
CA TYR A 152 -26.02 -6.39 -7.63
C TYR A 152 -25.43 -5.78 -6.35
N TRP A 153 -25.21 -6.64 -5.37
CA TRP A 153 -24.60 -6.30 -4.08
C TRP A 153 -23.38 -7.19 -3.88
N THR A 154 -22.21 -6.60 -3.66
CA THR A 154 -20.97 -7.38 -3.63
C THR A 154 -20.87 -8.37 -2.48
N PHE A 155 -21.63 -8.19 -1.38
CA PHE A 155 -21.67 -9.16 -0.28
C PHE A 155 -22.61 -10.35 -0.49
N LYS A 156 -23.40 -10.37 -1.57
CA LYS A 156 -24.30 -11.48 -1.85
C LYS A 156 -23.55 -12.69 -2.41
N ASP A 157 -24.02 -13.88 -2.05
CA ASP A 157 -23.40 -15.16 -2.39
C ASP A 157 -23.22 -15.34 -3.90
N GLU A 158 -24.20 -14.90 -4.72
CA GLU A 158 -24.12 -15.03 -6.16
C GLU A 158 -22.97 -14.18 -6.77
N PHE A 159 -22.66 -13.05 -6.15
CA PHE A 159 -21.53 -12.23 -6.59
C PHE A 159 -20.20 -12.86 -6.16
N ILE A 160 -20.12 -13.25 -4.90
CA ILE A 160 -18.93 -13.90 -4.31
C ILE A 160 -18.59 -15.19 -5.04
N GLU A 161 -19.59 -16.02 -5.37
CA GLU A 161 -19.39 -17.26 -6.13
C GLU A 161 -18.74 -17.00 -7.50
N ARG A 162 -19.18 -15.95 -8.21
CA ARG A 162 -18.58 -15.56 -9.50
C ARG A 162 -17.13 -15.07 -9.36
N GLU A 163 -16.83 -14.31 -8.33
CA GLU A 163 -15.45 -13.93 -8.02
C GLU A 163 -14.57 -15.15 -7.76
N TRP A 164 -15.07 -16.11 -6.97
CA TRP A 164 -14.36 -17.36 -6.71
C TRP A 164 -14.10 -18.17 -7.99
N GLN A 165 -15.02 -18.16 -8.94
CA GLN A 165 -14.80 -18.82 -10.24
C GLN A 165 -13.65 -18.18 -11.01
N VAL A 166 -13.52 -16.83 -10.98
CA VAL A 166 -12.41 -16.11 -11.61
C VAL A 166 -11.09 -16.41 -10.91
N LEU A 167 -11.06 -16.35 -9.56
CA LEU A 167 -9.90 -16.70 -8.76
C LEU A 167 -9.42 -18.13 -9.02
N LYS A 168 -10.36 -19.10 -9.04
CA LYS A 168 -10.08 -20.50 -9.35
C LYS A 168 -9.43 -20.64 -10.72
N LYS A 169 -10.00 -19.99 -11.75
CA LYS A 169 -9.43 -20.02 -13.10
C LYS A 169 -8.02 -19.43 -13.15
N ALA A 170 -7.77 -18.32 -12.42
CA ALA A 170 -6.45 -17.73 -12.33
C ALA A 170 -5.45 -18.66 -11.65
N TYR A 171 -5.86 -19.33 -10.56
CA TYR A 171 -5.06 -20.30 -9.84
C TYR A 171 -4.71 -21.53 -10.72
N GLU A 172 -5.70 -22.14 -11.39
CA GLU A 172 -5.52 -23.28 -12.30
C GLU A 172 -4.55 -22.96 -13.45
N ASN A 173 -4.57 -21.71 -13.93
CA ASN A 173 -3.65 -21.21 -14.95
C ASN A 173 -2.30 -20.73 -14.40
N LYS A 174 -2.04 -20.90 -13.10
CA LYS A 174 -0.80 -20.47 -12.43
C LYS A 174 -0.53 -18.96 -12.53
N ILE A 175 -1.58 -18.17 -12.68
CA ILE A 175 -1.52 -16.71 -12.68
C ILE A 175 -1.67 -16.19 -11.25
N LEU A 176 -2.43 -16.90 -10.40
CA LEU A 176 -2.63 -16.59 -8.99
C LEU A 176 -1.86 -17.59 -8.14
N GLU A 177 -0.96 -17.10 -7.30
CA GLU A 177 -0.20 -17.93 -6.36
C GLU A 177 0.06 -17.20 -5.04
N GLU A 178 0.30 -17.96 -3.98
CA GLU A 178 0.78 -17.41 -2.72
C GLU A 178 2.26 -17.02 -2.88
N ASP A 179 2.59 -15.81 -2.46
CA ASP A 179 3.97 -15.31 -2.47
C ASP A 179 4.24 -14.52 -1.20
N PHE A 180 5.52 -14.22 -0.98
CA PHE A 180 6.00 -13.44 0.14
C PHE A 180 6.77 -12.24 -0.38
N THR A 181 6.18 -11.04 -0.25
CA THR A 181 6.78 -9.81 -0.75
C THR A 181 6.58 -8.64 0.22
N VAL A 182 7.38 -7.59 0.03
CA VAL A 182 7.23 -6.35 0.80
C VAL A 182 6.07 -5.55 0.25
N ILE A 183 5.19 -5.14 1.13
CA ILE A 183 4.03 -4.29 0.82
C ILE A 183 3.95 -3.11 1.78
N ALA A 184 3.37 -2.02 1.32
CA ALA A 184 3.00 -0.90 2.19
C ALA A 184 1.86 -1.33 3.12
N TYR A 185 2.00 -1.11 4.41
CA TYR A 185 1.05 -1.56 5.43
C TYR A 185 0.70 -0.44 6.39
N CYS A 186 -0.59 -0.28 6.67
CA CYS A 186 -1.07 0.68 7.67
C CYS A 186 -1.28 -0.02 9.02
N PRO A 187 -0.54 0.33 10.07
CA PRO A 187 -0.69 -0.30 11.39
C PRO A 187 -2.04 0.00 12.05
N SER A 188 -2.63 1.15 11.77
CA SER A 188 -3.93 1.55 12.33
C SER A 188 -5.10 0.84 11.64
N CYS A 189 -5.10 0.79 10.30
CA CYS A 189 -6.13 0.08 9.55
C CYS A 189 -5.90 -1.44 9.50
N GLN A 190 -4.71 -1.92 9.89
CA GLN A 190 -4.27 -3.32 9.82
C GLN A 190 -4.48 -3.95 8.44
N THR A 191 -4.12 -3.19 7.40
CA THR A 191 -4.27 -3.61 6.01
C THR A 191 -3.14 -3.11 5.12
N SER A 192 -2.93 -3.78 4.01
CA SER A 192 -2.04 -3.34 2.95
C SER A 192 -2.62 -2.16 2.17
N LEU A 193 -1.73 -1.39 1.55
CA LEU A 193 -2.06 -0.26 0.69
C LEU A 193 -1.46 -0.49 -0.70
N SER A 194 -2.21 -0.15 -1.72
CA SER A 194 -1.70 -0.12 -3.09
C SER A 194 -0.77 1.08 -3.30
N HIS A 195 0.09 1.04 -4.33
CA HIS A 195 0.93 2.19 -4.69
C HIS A 195 0.12 3.47 -4.96
N ALA A 196 -1.06 3.34 -5.57
CA ALA A 196 -1.94 4.48 -5.81
C ALA A 196 -2.45 5.13 -4.51
N GLU A 197 -2.74 4.34 -3.48
CA GLU A 197 -3.15 4.82 -2.16
C GLU A 197 -1.98 5.44 -1.40
N VAL A 198 -0.80 4.84 -1.47
CA VAL A 198 0.43 5.39 -0.88
C VAL A 198 0.76 6.76 -1.45
N ASN A 199 0.63 6.93 -2.77
CA ASN A 199 0.93 8.19 -3.46
C ASN A 199 0.02 9.36 -3.06
N GLN A 200 -1.13 9.11 -2.45
CA GLN A 200 -2.04 10.15 -1.98
C GLN A 200 -1.67 10.74 -0.61
N GLY A 201 -0.77 10.09 0.13
CA GLY A 201 -0.52 10.39 1.53
C GLY A 201 0.89 10.92 1.86
N TYR A 202 1.68 11.41 0.88
CA TYR A 202 3.02 11.92 1.18
C TYR A 202 3.00 13.25 1.91
N GLU A 203 3.61 13.26 3.11
CA GLU A 203 3.80 14.46 3.92
C GLU A 203 5.28 14.65 4.28
N GLU A 204 5.68 15.88 4.62
CA GLU A 204 7.02 16.17 5.12
C GLU A 204 7.11 15.78 6.60
N VAL A 205 7.97 14.81 6.90
CA VAL A 205 8.21 14.32 8.26
C VAL A 205 9.66 14.54 8.68
N LYS A 206 9.88 14.48 10.01
CA LYS A 206 11.22 14.48 10.59
C LYS A 206 11.44 13.13 11.24
N ASP A 207 12.28 12.32 10.63
CA ASP A 207 12.68 11.02 11.17
C ASP A 207 14.09 11.06 11.77
N PRO A 208 14.40 10.18 12.73
CA PRO A 208 15.77 9.96 13.15
C PRO A 208 16.58 9.41 11.98
N SER A 209 17.84 9.78 11.90
CA SER A 209 18.83 9.12 11.06
C SER A 209 20.01 8.71 11.90
N LEU A 210 20.64 7.60 11.55
CA LEU A 210 21.81 7.16 12.27
C LEU A 210 22.88 6.58 11.36
N TYR A 211 24.11 6.77 11.78
CA TYR A 211 25.26 6.04 11.28
C TYR A 211 25.70 5.04 12.32
N TYR A 212 25.91 3.82 11.90
CA TYR A 212 26.42 2.74 12.74
C TYR A 212 27.51 1.96 12.00
N LYS A 213 28.33 1.23 12.74
CA LYS A 213 29.43 0.47 12.18
C LYS A 213 29.23 -1.02 12.38
N VAL A 214 29.57 -1.82 11.36
CA VAL A 214 29.60 -3.26 11.42
C VAL A 214 31.01 -3.76 11.12
N LYS A 215 31.54 -4.66 11.96
CA LYS A 215 32.91 -5.14 11.84
C LYS A 215 33.03 -6.22 10.77
N LEU A 216 33.95 -6.08 9.84
CA LEU A 216 34.34 -7.14 8.91
C LEU A 216 34.98 -8.31 9.66
N VAL A 217 34.61 -9.56 9.28
CA VAL A 217 35.08 -10.77 10.00
C VAL A 217 36.58 -11.01 9.78
N ASN A 218 37.07 -10.83 8.56
CA ASN A 218 38.45 -11.19 8.17
C ASN A 218 39.36 -9.97 7.98
N GLU A 219 38.90 -8.79 8.34
CA GLU A 219 39.63 -7.52 8.19
C GLU A 219 39.46 -6.69 9.46
N ASP A 220 40.50 -5.99 9.87
CA ASP A 220 40.38 -5.05 11.00
C ASP A 220 39.81 -3.69 10.52
N ALA A 221 38.61 -3.77 9.98
CA ALA A 221 37.88 -2.61 9.46
C ALA A 221 36.38 -2.71 9.73
N PHE A 222 35.73 -1.55 9.74
CA PHE A 222 34.29 -1.42 9.93
C PHE A 222 33.65 -0.82 8.69
N LEU A 223 32.56 -1.40 8.21
CA LEU A 223 31.67 -0.75 7.24
C LEU A 223 30.83 0.26 7.99
N ILE A 224 30.81 1.51 7.53
CA ILE A 224 29.93 2.54 8.10
C ILE A 224 28.64 2.58 7.30
N VAL A 225 27.54 2.31 7.97
CA VAL A 225 26.20 2.16 7.35
C VAL A 225 25.29 3.27 7.83
N TRP A 226 24.41 3.74 6.97
CA TRP A 226 23.45 4.77 7.27
C TRP A 226 22.01 4.28 7.10
N THR A 227 21.13 4.68 8.02
CA THR A 227 19.69 4.38 7.95
C THR A 227 18.84 5.49 8.54
N THR A 228 17.60 5.62 8.07
CA THR A 228 16.57 6.51 8.62
C THR A 228 15.52 5.76 9.45
N MET A 229 15.60 4.44 9.49
CA MET A 229 14.65 3.57 10.20
C MET A 229 15.39 2.57 11.08
N PRO A 230 15.77 2.95 12.31
CA PRO A 230 16.55 2.10 13.19
C PRO A 230 15.94 0.72 13.43
N PHE A 231 14.62 0.60 13.50
CA PHE A 231 13.94 -0.67 13.72
C PHE A 231 14.25 -1.73 12.63
N THR A 232 14.61 -1.30 11.41
CA THR A 232 14.93 -2.23 10.33
C THR A 232 16.27 -2.96 10.54
N LEU A 233 17.10 -2.52 11.51
CA LEU A 233 18.29 -3.27 11.92
C LEU A 233 17.94 -4.64 12.50
N VAL A 234 16.75 -4.80 13.10
CA VAL A 234 16.29 -6.11 13.57
C VAL A 234 16.20 -7.14 12.46
N THR A 235 15.96 -6.68 11.24
CA THR A 235 15.75 -7.51 10.04
C THR A 235 16.83 -7.34 8.98
N ASP A 236 17.95 -6.70 9.34
CA ASP A 236 19.12 -6.52 8.47
C ASP A 236 19.73 -7.88 8.08
N ALA A 237 20.00 -8.05 6.81
CA ALA A 237 20.57 -9.28 6.28
C ALA A 237 21.86 -9.06 5.48
N MET A 238 22.02 -7.89 4.89
CA MET A 238 23.15 -7.59 4.00
C MET A 238 23.52 -6.11 4.05
N VAL A 239 24.72 -5.76 3.62
CA VAL A 239 25.14 -4.37 3.38
C VAL A 239 25.44 -4.21 1.89
N GLY A 240 24.75 -3.27 1.24
CA GLY A 240 24.90 -2.96 -0.18
C GLY A 240 25.98 -1.92 -0.44
N LEU A 241 26.80 -2.16 -1.46
CA LEU A 241 27.78 -1.24 -2.02
C LEU A 241 27.61 -1.16 -3.55
N ASN A 242 27.90 -0.01 -4.14
CA ASN A 242 27.88 0.11 -5.60
C ASN A 242 29.17 -0.48 -6.20
N PRO A 243 29.08 -1.49 -7.08
CA PRO A 243 30.27 -2.17 -7.62
C PRO A 243 31.25 -1.28 -8.35
N ASN A 244 30.77 -0.19 -8.96
CA ASN A 244 31.54 0.70 -9.81
C ASN A 244 32.15 1.89 -9.06
N GLU A 245 31.70 2.15 -7.82
CA GLU A 245 32.16 3.26 -7.01
C GLU A 245 33.39 2.91 -6.17
N ASP A 246 34.14 3.95 -5.78
CA ASP A 246 35.29 3.83 -4.91
C ASP A 246 34.90 3.96 -3.43
N TYR A 247 35.47 3.12 -2.60
CA TYR A 247 35.32 3.15 -1.15
C TYR A 247 36.69 3.31 -0.49
N ALA A 248 36.79 4.23 0.45
CA ALA A 248 38.02 4.54 1.15
C ALA A 248 38.08 3.80 2.49
N TYR A 249 39.18 3.10 2.75
CA TYR A 249 39.58 2.65 4.08
C TYR A 249 40.27 3.83 4.76
N VAL A 250 39.66 4.32 5.80
CA VAL A 250 40.07 5.57 6.47
C VAL A 250 40.43 5.26 7.92
N LYS A 251 41.63 5.66 8.31
CA LYS A 251 42.06 5.60 9.72
C LYS A 251 41.39 6.71 10.50
N VAL A 252 40.60 6.34 11.49
CA VAL A 252 39.95 7.23 12.45
C VAL A 252 40.34 6.77 13.84
N GLU A 253 41.16 7.53 14.54
CA GLU A 253 41.73 7.15 15.84
C GLU A 253 42.39 5.75 15.78
N ASN A 254 41.83 4.77 16.49
CA ASN A 254 42.35 3.40 16.55
C ASN A 254 41.62 2.43 15.61
N GLU A 255 40.64 2.91 14.85
CA GLU A 255 39.81 2.08 13.96
C GLU A 255 40.07 2.39 12.49
N THR A 256 39.76 1.45 11.61
CA THR A 256 39.69 1.66 10.16
C THR A 256 38.23 1.60 9.73
N TRP A 257 37.75 2.69 9.13
CA TRP A 257 36.38 2.80 8.62
C TRP A 257 36.35 2.71 7.10
N VAL A 258 35.33 2.07 6.56
CA VAL A 258 35.05 2.02 5.10
C VAL A 258 33.85 2.91 4.81
N VAL A 259 34.08 3.90 3.94
CA VAL A 259 33.09 4.92 3.56
C VAL A 259 33.18 5.14 2.05
N GLY A 260 32.09 5.49 1.40
CA GLY A 260 32.09 5.93 0.01
C GLY A 260 33.04 7.11 -0.21
N LYS A 261 33.99 6.98 -1.14
CA LYS A 261 35.03 7.99 -1.37
C LYS A 261 34.44 9.36 -1.72
N THR A 262 33.38 9.38 -2.50
CA THR A 262 32.69 10.62 -2.91
C THR A 262 32.07 11.36 -1.71
N ARG A 263 31.66 10.63 -0.67
CA ARG A 263 31.05 11.19 0.54
C ARG A 263 32.03 11.46 1.68
N LEU A 264 33.27 11.05 1.54
CA LEU A 264 34.22 11.00 2.66
C LEU A 264 34.34 12.33 3.42
N GLU A 265 34.66 13.42 2.74
CA GLU A 265 34.91 14.69 3.40
C GLU A 265 33.65 15.28 4.06
N GLU A 266 32.51 15.18 3.38
CA GLU A 266 31.23 15.62 3.96
C GLU A 266 30.83 14.76 5.15
N PHE A 267 31.00 13.44 5.05
CA PHE A 267 30.71 12.52 6.13
C PHE A 267 31.60 12.78 7.34
N MET A 268 32.92 12.95 7.16
CA MET A 268 33.85 13.26 8.26
C MET A 268 33.49 14.58 8.95
N SER A 269 33.16 15.60 8.18
CA SER A 269 32.65 16.87 8.73
C SER A 269 31.34 16.66 9.49
N GLU A 270 30.43 15.87 8.96
CA GLU A 270 29.15 15.58 9.57
C GLU A 270 29.32 14.85 10.92
N VAL A 271 30.20 13.85 11.02
CA VAL A 271 30.50 13.13 12.26
C VAL A 271 31.49 13.86 13.17
N LYS A 272 32.00 15.04 12.76
CA LYS A 272 32.94 15.89 13.50
C LYS A 272 34.30 15.22 13.75
N ILE A 273 34.80 14.49 12.76
CA ILE A 273 36.15 13.91 12.74
C ILE A 273 37.08 14.84 11.97
N GLU A 274 37.95 15.54 12.67
CA GLU A 274 38.88 16.50 12.08
C GLU A 274 40.14 15.85 11.48
N LYS A 275 40.58 14.72 12.05
CA LYS A 275 41.78 14.01 11.61
C LYS A 275 41.44 12.62 11.11
N HIS A 276 41.70 12.39 9.86
CA HIS A 276 41.57 11.09 9.23
C HIS A 276 42.62 10.89 8.16
N GLU A 277 42.93 9.65 7.83
CA GLU A 277 43.91 9.29 6.82
C GLU A 277 43.43 8.18 5.93
N ILE A 278 43.42 8.36 4.63
CA ILE A 278 43.07 7.34 3.66
C ILE A 278 44.22 6.33 3.57
N GLN A 279 43.98 5.11 4.01
CA GLN A 279 44.99 4.04 3.95
C GLN A 279 44.95 3.27 2.64
N LYS A 280 43.75 3.07 2.09
CA LYS A 280 43.50 2.26 0.90
C LYS A 280 42.21 2.73 0.22
N ILE A 281 42.12 2.56 -1.10
CA ILE A 281 40.90 2.68 -1.88
C ILE A 281 40.61 1.31 -2.51
N ALA A 282 39.34 0.91 -2.50
CA ALA A 282 38.85 -0.34 -3.12
C ALA A 282 37.58 -0.10 -3.90
N LYS A 283 37.33 -0.85 -4.94
CA LYS A 283 36.04 -0.83 -5.65
C LYS A 283 34.99 -1.53 -4.82
N GLY A 284 33.73 -1.09 -4.94
CA GLY A 284 32.61 -1.75 -4.26
C GLY A 284 32.50 -3.23 -4.61
N SER A 285 32.88 -3.63 -5.84
CA SER A 285 32.92 -5.04 -6.24
C SER A 285 33.90 -5.91 -5.44
N GLU A 286 34.93 -5.32 -4.80
CA GLU A 286 35.88 -6.05 -3.96
C GLU A 286 35.29 -6.44 -2.58
N PHE A 287 34.12 -5.93 -2.23
CA PHE A 287 33.43 -6.24 -0.98
C PHE A 287 32.44 -7.41 -1.12
N GLU A 288 32.15 -7.85 -2.35
CA GLU A 288 31.22 -8.93 -2.60
C GLU A 288 31.55 -10.19 -1.76
N GLY A 289 30.56 -10.65 -0.97
CA GLY A 289 30.67 -11.81 -0.12
C GLY A 289 31.46 -11.63 1.18
N LYS A 290 32.02 -10.44 1.47
CA LYS A 290 32.71 -10.20 2.75
C LYS A 290 31.70 -10.25 3.90
N LYS A 291 31.94 -11.13 4.87
CA LYS A 291 31.11 -11.25 6.08
C LYS A 291 31.38 -10.14 7.08
N TYR A 292 30.31 -9.70 7.75
CA TYR A 292 30.39 -8.76 8.87
C TYR A 292 29.66 -9.30 10.10
N ILE A 293 30.00 -8.75 11.26
CA ILE A 293 29.34 -9.02 12.55
C ILE A 293 28.26 -7.99 12.75
N HIS A 294 27.01 -8.42 12.82
CA HIS A 294 25.88 -7.54 13.11
C HIS A 294 25.88 -7.13 14.58
N PRO A 295 25.70 -5.84 14.93
CA PRO A 295 25.90 -5.34 16.30
C PRO A 295 24.85 -5.79 17.31
N LEU A 296 23.65 -6.19 16.86
CA LEU A 296 22.53 -6.56 17.74
C LEU A 296 22.35 -8.08 17.95
N LEU A 297 23.35 -8.91 17.63
CA LEU A 297 23.22 -10.37 17.74
C LEU A 297 22.92 -10.84 19.18
N ASP A 298 23.44 -10.16 20.19
CA ASP A 298 23.18 -10.54 21.57
C ASP A 298 21.79 -10.11 22.07
N SER A 299 21.20 -9.09 21.46
CA SER A 299 19.82 -8.64 21.72
C SER A 299 18.78 -9.49 20.99
N ILE A 300 19.16 -10.17 19.88
CA ILE A 300 18.27 -10.93 19.03
C ILE A 300 18.80 -12.33 18.79
N PRO A 301 18.56 -13.29 19.70
CA PRO A 301 19.11 -14.65 19.62
C PRO A 301 18.78 -15.39 18.32
N GLU A 302 17.56 -15.20 17.79
CA GLU A 302 17.15 -15.82 16.52
C GLU A 302 17.98 -15.28 15.34
N LEU A 303 18.30 -14.00 15.30
CA LEU A 303 19.16 -13.40 14.27
C LEU A 303 20.57 -13.97 14.31
N LYS A 304 21.03 -14.40 15.47
CA LYS A 304 22.33 -15.08 15.65
C LYS A 304 22.37 -16.42 14.92
N GLU A 305 21.25 -17.15 14.85
CA GLU A 305 21.15 -18.39 14.08
C GLU A 305 21.20 -18.11 12.57
N TYR A 306 20.55 -17.03 12.11
CA TYR A 306 20.64 -16.61 10.71
C TYR A 306 22.07 -16.18 10.33
N SER A 307 22.80 -15.53 11.22
CA SER A 307 24.17 -15.07 10.97
C SER A 307 25.17 -16.21 10.67
N LYS A 308 24.82 -17.47 11.03
CA LYS A 308 25.62 -18.65 10.72
C LYS A 308 25.54 -19.08 9.25
N LEU A 309 24.50 -18.62 8.53
CA LEU A 309 24.34 -18.92 7.10
C LEU A 309 25.41 -18.19 6.28
N ASP A 310 25.95 -18.83 5.26
CA ASP A 310 27.06 -18.27 4.46
C ASP A 310 26.68 -16.99 3.72
N ASN A 311 25.42 -16.85 3.30
CA ASN A 311 24.89 -15.70 2.55
C ASN A 311 24.16 -14.67 3.41
N TYR A 312 24.29 -14.74 4.76
CA TYR A 312 23.70 -13.81 5.70
C TYR A 312 24.76 -12.94 6.37
N HIS A 313 24.46 -11.68 6.64
CA HIS A 313 25.40 -10.66 7.12
C HIS A 313 26.66 -10.58 6.24
N VAL A 314 26.42 -10.40 4.95
CA VAL A 314 27.47 -10.24 3.93
C VAL A 314 27.33 -8.90 3.21
N ALA A 315 28.46 -8.35 2.79
CA ALA A 315 28.48 -7.23 1.86
C ALA A 315 28.13 -7.73 0.45
N VAL A 316 27.30 -6.98 -0.27
CA VAL A 316 26.83 -7.33 -1.62
C VAL A 316 26.98 -6.14 -2.57
N SER A 317 27.33 -6.45 -3.81
CA SER A 317 27.53 -5.44 -4.86
C SER A 317 26.22 -5.25 -5.65
N GLU A 318 25.61 -4.07 -5.51
CA GLU A 318 24.32 -3.74 -6.15
C GLU A 318 24.37 -2.33 -6.76
N SER A 319 24.07 -2.24 -8.05
CA SER A 319 24.21 -1.00 -8.82
C SER A 319 23.22 0.11 -8.45
N PHE A 320 22.12 -0.22 -7.77
CA PHE A 320 21.15 0.79 -7.30
C PHE A 320 21.64 1.59 -6.09
N VAL A 321 22.70 1.14 -5.41
CA VAL A 321 23.25 1.84 -4.24
C VAL A 321 23.83 3.17 -4.68
N ASP A 322 23.29 4.25 -4.11
CA ASP A 322 23.78 5.61 -4.34
C ASP A 322 24.92 5.92 -3.37
N ALA A 323 26.16 5.86 -3.88
CA ALA A 323 27.37 6.14 -3.11
C ALA A 323 27.51 7.63 -2.71
N SER A 324 26.66 8.52 -3.21
CA SER A 324 26.63 9.94 -2.87
C SER A 324 25.76 10.29 -1.66
N THR A 325 25.02 9.31 -1.12
CA THR A 325 24.07 9.49 0.00
C THR A 325 24.56 8.80 1.27
N GLY A 326 24.32 9.40 2.43
CA GLY A 326 24.71 8.83 3.73
C GLY A 326 26.22 8.61 3.83
N SER A 327 26.64 7.39 4.08
CA SER A 327 28.04 6.95 4.08
C SER A 327 28.49 6.33 2.75
N GLY A 328 27.60 6.25 1.77
CA GLY A 328 27.81 5.50 0.53
C GLY A 328 27.53 4.00 0.64
N LEU A 329 27.15 3.52 1.82
CA LEU A 329 26.76 2.15 2.08
C LEU A 329 25.35 2.12 2.65
N VAL A 330 24.57 1.13 2.26
CA VAL A 330 23.19 0.97 2.73
C VAL A 330 23.01 -0.44 3.32
N HIS A 331 22.28 -0.55 4.44
CA HIS A 331 21.84 -1.86 4.89
C HIS A 331 20.64 -2.34 4.06
N LEU A 332 20.56 -3.63 3.86
CA LEU A 332 19.47 -4.27 3.13
C LEU A 332 18.68 -5.14 4.09
N SER A 333 17.44 -4.73 4.29
CA SER A 333 16.46 -5.42 5.13
C SER A 333 15.35 -6.04 4.27
N PRO A 334 15.46 -7.31 3.86
CA PRO A 334 14.50 -7.95 2.98
C PRO A 334 13.06 -8.02 3.53
N ALA A 335 12.91 -7.85 4.83
CA ALA A 335 11.60 -7.77 5.46
C ALA A 335 10.93 -6.39 5.34
N ASN A 336 11.68 -5.35 4.93
CA ASN A 336 11.20 -3.97 4.96
C ASN A 336 11.48 -3.17 3.66
N GLY A 337 12.32 -3.67 2.75
CA GLY A 337 12.65 -3.01 1.50
C GLY A 337 12.18 -3.80 0.28
N GLU A 338 11.48 -3.14 -0.67
CA GLU A 338 11.01 -3.78 -1.91
C GLU A 338 12.16 -4.25 -2.81
N GLU A 339 13.23 -3.45 -2.92
CA GLU A 339 14.43 -3.86 -3.67
C GLU A 339 15.22 -4.90 -2.89
N ASP A 340 15.28 -4.78 -1.56
CA ASP A 340 16.03 -5.68 -0.70
C ASP A 340 15.49 -7.11 -0.76
N ILE A 341 14.16 -7.28 -0.80
CA ILE A 341 13.55 -8.61 -0.93
C ILE A 341 13.83 -9.24 -2.30
N LYS A 342 13.87 -8.45 -3.37
CA LYS A 342 14.22 -8.94 -4.71
C LYS A 342 15.68 -9.45 -4.74
N ILE A 343 16.58 -8.70 -4.11
CA ILE A 343 18.00 -9.09 -3.97
C ILE A 343 18.13 -10.34 -3.13
N ALA A 344 17.43 -10.41 -2.00
CA ALA A 344 17.43 -11.60 -1.14
C ALA A 344 16.94 -12.84 -1.88
N ASN A 345 15.84 -12.73 -2.64
CA ASN A 345 15.31 -13.83 -3.45
C ASN A 345 16.30 -14.27 -4.53
N LYS A 346 16.91 -13.34 -5.27
CA LYS A 346 17.93 -13.62 -6.28
C LYS A 346 19.15 -14.34 -5.69
N ARG A 347 19.56 -13.94 -4.47
CA ARG A 347 20.72 -14.50 -3.75
C ARG A 347 20.35 -15.66 -2.83
N LYS A 348 19.07 -16.06 -2.79
CA LYS A 348 18.54 -17.13 -1.92
C LYS A 348 18.81 -16.88 -0.43
N VAL A 349 18.78 -15.61 -0.02
CA VAL A 349 18.92 -15.20 1.38
C VAL A 349 17.60 -15.47 2.10
N LYS A 350 17.66 -16.12 3.24
CA LYS A 350 16.47 -16.39 4.06
C LYS A 350 15.97 -15.10 4.68
N ILE A 351 14.66 -14.82 4.56
CA ILE A 351 14.07 -13.59 5.07
C ILE A 351 13.67 -13.78 6.54
N PHE A 352 14.18 -12.90 7.39
CA PHE A 352 13.82 -12.82 8.81
C PHE A 352 12.82 -11.67 9.00
N SER A 353 11.58 -11.99 9.34
CA SER A 353 10.50 -11.01 9.49
C SER A 353 9.71 -11.24 10.78
N PRO A 354 10.26 -10.85 11.94
CA PRO A 354 9.65 -11.08 13.25
C PRO A 354 8.62 -9.99 13.61
N ILE A 355 7.71 -9.67 12.70
CA ILE A 355 6.72 -8.60 12.87
C ILE A 355 5.32 -9.16 12.62
N ASN A 356 4.38 -8.94 13.56
CA ASN A 356 3.01 -9.41 13.49
C ASN A 356 2.06 -8.41 12.77
N ASP A 357 0.76 -8.72 12.72
CA ASP A 357 -0.26 -7.89 12.04
C ASP A 357 -0.54 -6.55 12.73
N GLU A 358 -0.20 -6.43 14.02
CA GLU A 358 -0.27 -5.17 14.76
C GLU A 358 0.98 -4.30 14.56
N VAL A 359 1.90 -4.73 13.69
CA VAL A 359 3.21 -4.09 13.45
C VAL A 359 4.06 -4.03 14.72
N LYS A 360 3.95 -5.07 15.54
CA LYS A 360 4.76 -5.29 16.73
C LYS A 360 5.73 -6.42 16.52
N PHE A 361 6.88 -6.32 17.14
CA PHE A 361 7.87 -7.38 17.15
C PHE A 361 7.36 -8.62 17.89
N THR A 362 7.58 -9.80 17.30
CA THR A 362 7.29 -11.10 17.93
C THR A 362 8.43 -11.52 18.84
N ASN A 363 8.27 -12.64 19.57
CA ASN A 363 9.31 -13.21 20.44
C ASN A 363 10.62 -13.51 19.72
N GLN A 364 10.61 -13.70 18.39
CA GLN A 364 11.82 -13.91 17.58
C GLN A 364 12.72 -12.65 17.53
N ALA A 365 12.18 -11.47 17.80
CA ALA A 365 12.96 -10.23 17.91
C ALA A 365 13.67 -10.07 19.26
N GLY A 366 13.61 -11.07 20.14
CA GLY A 366 14.32 -11.10 21.42
C GLY A 366 13.95 -9.94 22.33
N LYS A 367 14.94 -9.10 22.70
CA LYS A 367 14.77 -7.95 23.62
C LYS A 367 13.65 -6.99 23.20
N TYR A 368 13.28 -6.94 21.91
CA TYR A 368 12.29 -6.00 21.37
C TYR A 368 10.88 -6.58 21.29
N GLU A 369 10.65 -7.80 21.80
CA GLU A 369 9.34 -8.47 21.81
C GLU A 369 8.22 -7.56 22.31
N GLY A 370 7.08 -7.54 21.60
CA GLY A 370 5.88 -6.80 21.96
C GLY A 370 5.92 -5.29 21.64
N MET A 371 7.08 -4.73 21.32
CA MET A 371 7.18 -3.30 20.97
C MET A 371 6.60 -3.05 19.59
N PHE A 372 5.88 -1.94 19.43
CA PHE A 372 5.59 -1.40 18.10
C PHE A 372 6.92 -1.03 17.43
N VAL A 373 7.09 -1.34 16.15
CA VAL A 373 8.42 -1.28 15.51
C VAL A 373 9.09 0.09 15.61
N ARG A 374 8.33 1.19 15.51
CA ARG A 374 8.88 2.55 15.62
C ARG A 374 9.22 2.94 17.07
N ASP A 375 8.58 2.31 18.06
CA ASP A 375 8.91 2.52 19.48
C ASP A 375 10.22 1.84 19.84
N ALA A 376 10.62 0.81 19.09
CA ALA A 376 11.90 0.14 19.27
C ALA A 376 13.11 0.95 18.76
N ASP A 377 12.90 2.02 17.98
CA ASP A 377 13.99 2.88 17.48
C ASP A 377 14.91 3.37 18.61
N ARG A 378 14.34 3.82 19.70
CA ARG A 378 15.13 4.31 20.85
C ARG A 378 15.91 3.20 21.59
N PRO A 379 15.31 2.07 22.00
CA PRO A 379 16.04 0.94 22.56
C PRO A 379 17.16 0.42 21.66
N ILE A 380 16.92 0.34 20.33
CA ILE A 380 17.93 -0.08 19.36
C ILE A 380 19.14 0.87 19.35
N VAL A 381 18.88 2.18 19.37
CA VAL A 381 19.95 3.18 19.45
C VAL A 381 20.74 3.06 20.76
N GLU A 382 20.08 2.76 21.88
CA GLU A 382 20.73 2.53 23.17
C GLU A 382 21.64 1.28 23.12
N ASP A 383 21.17 0.18 22.53
CA ASP A 383 21.97 -1.04 22.34
C ASP A 383 23.18 -0.81 21.43
N LEU A 384 23.02 -0.04 20.35
CA LEU A 384 24.13 0.35 19.48
C LEU A 384 25.18 1.19 20.22
N LYS A 385 24.80 2.01 21.19
CA LYS A 385 25.73 2.72 22.06
C LYS A 385 26.47 1.77 23.01
N GLU A 386 25.74 0.86 23.64
CA GLU A 386 26.30 -0.10 24.59
C GLU A 386 27.37 -1.00 23.95
N CYS A 387 27.10 -1.49 22.73
CA CYS A 387 28.05 -2.30 21.96
C CYS A 387 29.07 -1.47 21.16
N GLN A 388 29.12 -0.14 21.35
CA GLN A 388 30.04 0.79 20.68
C GLN A 388 29.93 0.79 19.15
N ALA A 389 28.78 0.39 18.62
CA ALA A 389 28.53 0.38 17.19
C ALA A 389 27.91 1.68 16.65
N LEU A 390 27.38 2.53 17.51
CA LEU A 390 26.80 3.81 17.10
C LEU A 390 27.90 4.82 16.75
N VAL A 391 27.83 5.40 15.57
CA VAL A 391 28.73 6.48 15.11
C VAL A 391 28.08 7.84 15.34
N LYS A 392 26.87 8.05 14.85
CA LYS A 392 26.16 9.33 15.00
C LYS A 392 24.65 9.17 14.92
N ILE A 393 23.95 10.03 15.67
CA ILE A 393 22.50 10.22 15.53
C ILE A 393 22.26 11.59 14.87
N GLY A 394 21.43 11.62 13.88
CA GLY A 394 20.96 12.82 13.19
C GLY A 394 19.44 12.87 13.12
N LYS A 395 18.94 13.85 12.37
CA LYS A 395 17.53 13.97 11.99
C LYS A 395 17.47 14.37 10.52
N ILE A 396 16.60 13.73 9.78
CA ILE A 396 16.36 14.05 8.38
C ILE A 396 14.93 14.55 8.20
N LYS A 397 14.78 15.57 7.35
CA LYS A 397 13.49 15.99 6.82
C LYS A 397 13.31 15.36 5.45
N HIS A 398 12.27 14.59 5.28
CA HIS A 398 11.96 13.96 4.01
C HIS A 398 10.45 13.77 3.83
N LYS A 399 10.03 13.49 2.61
CA LYS A 399 8.64 13.10 2.33
C LYS A 399 8.48 11.64 2.69
N TYR A 400 7.48 11.35 3.53
CA TYR A 400 7.14 10.00 3.97
C TYR A 400 5.64 9.74 3.75
N PRO A 401 5.24 8.56 3.30
CA PRO A 401 3.85 8.27 3.05
C PRO A 401 3.09 7.99 4.35
N LEU A 402 1.96 8.67 4.50
CA LEU A 402 0.96 8.39 5.52
C LEU A 402 -0.21 7.64 4.88
N CYS A 403 -0.94 6.89 5.67
CA CYS A 403 -2.17 6.27 5.21
C CYS A 403 -3.22 7.34 4.88
N TRP A 404 -3.71 7.39 3.67
CA TRP A 404 -4.70 8.37 3.23
C TRP A 404 -6.03 8.32 4.02
N ARG A 405 -6.31 7.19 4.67
CA ARG A 405 -7.52 6.98 5.48
C ARG A 405 -7.35 7.40 6.94
N SER A 406 -6.28 6.91 7.57
CA SER A 406 -6.05 7.06 9.02
C SER A 406 -5.01 8.12 9.37
N HIS A 407 -4.28 8.64 8.37
CA HIS A 407 -3.14 9.56 8.53
C HIS A 407 -2.01 9.06 9.43
N HIS A 408 -1.95 7.74 9.67
CA HIS A 408 -0.81 7.12 10.35
C HIS A 408 0.33 6.85 9.37
N PRO A 409 1.59 6.95 9.82
CA PRO A 409 2.74 6.53 9.02
C PRO A 409 2.61 5.07 8.62
N ILE A 410 2.81 4.78 7.33
CA ILE A 410 2.84 3.41 6.84
C ILE A 410 4.15 2.73 7.22
N VAL A 411 4.16 1.41 7.20
CA VAL A 411 5.38 0.60 7.38
C VAL A 411 5.48 -0.38 6.23
N TRP A 412 6.66 -0.49 5.65
CA TRP A 412 6.94 -1.49 4.63
C TRP A 412 7.24 -2.82 5.30
N LEU A 413 6.48 -3.86 4.98
CA LEU A 413 6.56 -5.17 5.63
C LEU A 413 6.50 -6.30 4.63
N ALA A 414 7.38 -7.29 4.77
CA ALA A 414 7.26 -8.54 4.05
C ALA A 414 6.10 -9.37 4.60
N ARG A 415 5.15 -9.69 3.73
CA ARG A 415 3.92 -10.41 4.06
C ARG A 415 3.64 -11.52 3.06
N ARG A 416 3.06 -12.60 3.55
CA ARG A 416 2.44 -13.61 2.70
C ARG A 416 1.10 -13.10 2.20
N GLY A 417 0.83 -13.34 0.93
CA GLY A 417 -0.42 -12.97 0.29
C GLY A 417 -0.62 -13.70 -1.02
N TRP A 418 -1.80 -13.52 -1.61
CA TRP A 418 -2.10 -14.03 -2.93
C TRP A 418 -1.85 -12.94 -3.97
N PHE A 419 -1.04 -13.27 -4.98
CA PHE A 419 -0.59 -12.33 -5.99
C PHE A 419 -0.91 -12.82 -7.39
N TYR A 420 -1.40 -11.92 -8.23
CA TYR A 420 -1.49 -12.16 -9.66
C TYR A 420 -0.12 -11.94 -10.31
N LYS A 421 0.43 -12.97 -10.91
CA LYS A 421 1.69 -12.94 -11.68
C LYS A 421 1.41 -12.45 -13.09
N LEU A 422 1.23 -11.14 -13.24
CA LEU A 422 0.85 -10.51 -14.51
C LEU A 422 1.91 -10.65 -15.60
N ASP A 423 3.18 -10.80 -15.21
CA ASP A 423 4.32 -11.11 -16.09
C ASP A 423 4.13 -12.42 -16.88
N ARG A 424 3.30 -13.34 -16.36
CA ARG A 424 2.96 -14.61 -17.05
C ARG A 424 1.84 -14.48 -18.10
N LEU A 425 1.22 -13.33 -18.20
CA LEU A 425 0.20 -13.08 -19.23
C LEU A 425 0.80 -12.78 -20.59
N ASP A 426 2.13 -12.63 -20.68
CA ASP A 426 2.90 -12.26 -21.86
C ASP A 426 2.34 -10.98 -22.52
N ASN A 427 2.34 -10.91 -23.83
CA ASN A 427 1.80 -9.77 -24.57
C ASN A 427 0.26 -9.74 -24.63
N LYS A 428 -0.44 -10.78 -24.14
CA LYS A 428 -1.92 -10.84 -24.22
C LYS A 428 -2.62 -9.69 -23.51
N ALA A 429 -2.06 -9.23 -22.38
CA ALA A 429 -2.61 -8.08 -21.66
C ALA A 429 -2.38 -6.77 -22.42
N ILE A 430 -1.23 -6.64 -23.10
CA ILE A 430 -0.90 -5.49 -23.95
C ILE A 430 -1.81 -5.47 -25.17
N ASP A 431 -1.91 -6.59 -25.90
CA ASP A 431 -2.78 -6.72 -27.07
C ASP A 431 -4.25 -6.41 -26.73
N ALA A 432 -4.72 -6.87 -25.56
CA ALA A 432 -6.06 -6.55 -25.08
C ALA A 432 -6.23 -5.06 -24.77
N ALA A 433 -5.25 -4.42 -24.14
CA ALA A 433 -5.28 -2.99 -23.86
C ALA A 433 -5.23 -2.13 -25.13
N GLU A 434 -4.42 -2.52 -26.12
CA GLU A 434 -4.35 -1.84 -27.41
C GLU A 434 -5.64 -1.96 -28.24
N SER A 435 -6.45 -2.98 -27.96
CA SER A 435 -7.78 -3.15 -28.60
C SER A 435 -8.86 -2.24 -28.00
N VAL A 436 -8.57 -1.54 -26.91
CA VAL A 436 -9.51 -0.63 -26.23
C VAL A 436 -9.43 0.76 -26.86
N GLU A 437 -10.56 1.32 -27.23
CA GLU A 437 -10.67 2.70 -27.64
C GLU A 437 -10.82 3.60 -26.41
N TYR A 438 -9.85 4.50 -26.20
CA TYR A 438 -9.82 5.44 -25.09
C TYR A 438 -10.31 6.81 -25.55
N PHE A 439 -11.30 7.37 -24.83
CA PHE A 439 -11.79 8.73 -25.04
C PHE A 439 -11.24 9.64 -23.93
N PHE A 440 -10.21 10.41 -24.24
CA PHE A 440 -9.62 11.40 -23.34
C PHE A 440 -9.91 12.82 -23.85
#